data_19f312c6e1d20e18cbb51d9aacf82d88
#
_entry.id   19f312c6e1d20e18cbb51d9aacf82d88
#
_cell.length_a   1.000
_cell.length_b   1.000
_cell.length_c   1.000
_cell.angle_alpha   90.00
_cell.angle_beta   90.00
_cell.angle_gamma   90.00
#
_symmetry.space_group_name_H-M   'P 1'
#
loop_
_entity.id
_entity.type
_entity.pdbx_description
1 polymer ?
#
loop_
_entity_poly.entity_id
_entity_poly.type
_entity_poly.pdbx_seq_one_letter_code
_entity_poly.pdbx_strand_id
1 'polypeptide(L)'
;TGCEYVSFSLFDENFECNIANTDGVKAEKGVRHEFNICSYVLLSSEPTLIPDLSKHEKWKSHPGLQNEDRWLGYAGFPVINKDNYALGTFCLLNREPLALSEKQITLLKGICERIAHQIDTQTEQREITAETVQTALKSFQAVTNSEEFAELNNFLSLCSGKRISETSFSKLVEFDLAKLDEGEMILSDAGRSLQRKMKLQTKVMKKSIIKAQNKPTFLDELLGEL
;
A
#
# COMPACT_ATOMS: atom_id res chain seq x y z
N THR A 1 -12.86 -13.86 -16.59
CA THR A 1 -12.77 -13.34 -17.97
C THR A 1 -12.31 -14.41 -18.94
N GLY A 2 -11.55 -15.42 -18.48
CA GLY A 2 -10.95 -16.45 -19.32
C GLY A 2 -9.73 -15.99 -20.12
N CYS A 3 -9.16 -14.79 -19.81
CA CYS A 3 -7.93 -14.32 -20.44
C CYS A 3 -6.70 -15.04 -19.87
N GLU A 4 -5.67 -15.16 -20.69
CA GLU A 4 -4.46 -15.93 -20.36
C GLU A 4 -3.48 -15.13 -19.49
N TYR A 5 -3.40 -13.83 -19.68
CA TYR A 5 -2.47 -12.99 -18.95
C TYR A 5 -3.16 -11.75 -18.39
N VAL A 6 -2.84 -11.44 -17.15
CA VAL A 6 -3.30 -10.25 -16.46
C VAL A 6 -2.11 -9.59 -15.77
N SER A 7 -2.02 -8.29 -15.85
CA SER A 7 -0.98 -7.53 -15.15
C SER A 7 -1.50 -6.21 -14.60
N PHE A 8 -0.83 -5.73 -13.55
CA PHE A 8 -1.00 -4.39 -13.03
C PHE A 8 0.35 -3.69 -13.04
N SER A 9 0.41 -2.58 -13.76
CA SER A 9 1.59 -1.73 -13.86
C SER A 9 1.31 -0.33 -13.35
N LEU A 10 2.26 0.23 -12.57
CA LEU A 10 2.32 1.64 -12.24
C LEU A 10 3.23 2.37 -13.23
N PHE A 11 2.92 3.64 -13.45
CA PHE A 11 3.68 4.48 -14.38
C PHE A 11 4.13 5.76 -13.71
N ASP A 12 5.36 6.17 -13.97
CA ASP A 12 5.81 7.53 -13.80
C ASP A 12 6.07 8.18 -15.18
N GLU A 13 6.69 9.35 -15.21
CA GLU A 13 6.98 10.05 -16.45
C GLU A 13 7.82 9.22 -17.44
N ASN A 14 8.81 8.49 -16.92
CA ASN A 14 9.84 7.83 -17.73
C ASN A 14 9.80 6.30 -17.64
N PHE A 15 9.15 5.75 -16.63
CA PHE A 15 9.22 4.33 -16.31
C PHE A 15 7.85 3.70 -16.17
N GLU A 16 7.83 2.41 -16.45
CA GLU A 16 6.77 1.48 -16.08
C GLU A 16 7.30 0.51 -15.04
N CYS A 17 6.49 0.22 -14.03
CA CYS A 17 6.79 -0.80 -13.04
C CYS A 17 5.65 -1.82 -13.03
N ASN A 18 5.89 -3.02 -13.51
CA ASN A 18 4.95 -4.13 -13.39
C ASN A 18 4.97 -4.62 -11.93
N ILE A 19 3.88 -4.39 -11.24
CA ILE A 19 3.74 -4.68 -9.80
C ILE A 19 3.28 -6.11 -9.56
N ALA A 20 2.37 -6.60 -10.41
CA ALA A 20 1.79 -7.93 -10.30
C ALA A 20 1.36 -8.44 -11.67
N ASN A 21 1.51 -9.74 -11.87
CA ASN A 21 1.02 -10.42 -13.06
C ASN A 21 0.69 -11.90 -12.78
N THR A 22 0.00 -12.55 -13.71
CA THR A 22 -0.41 -13.95 -13.58
C THR A 22 0.76 -14.95 -13.62
N ASP A 23 1.91 -14.57 -14.17
CA ASP A 23 3.09 -15.45 -14.23
C ASP A 23 3.88 -15.47 -12.92
N GLY A 24 3.47 -14.66 -11.95
CA GLY A 24 4.12 -14.60 -10.63
C GLY A 24 5.54 -14.00 -10.68
N VAL A 25 5.89 -13.29 -11.72
CA VAL A 25 7.19 -12.62 -11.87
C VAL A 25 7.28 -11.47 -10.87
N LYS A 26 8.46 -11.28 -10.30
CA LYS A 26 8.74 -10.15 -9.40
C LYS A 26 8.57 -8.82 -10.15
N ALA A 27 8.18 -7.79 -9.38
CA ALA A 27 8.05 -6.44 -9.91
C ALA A 27 9.30 -6.02 -10.70
N GLU A 28 9.10 -5.69 -11.96
CA GLU A 28 10.17 -5.23 -12.86
C GLU A 28 9.92 -3.77 -13.24
N LYS A 29 11.01 -2.98 -13.22
CA LYS A 29 11.01 -1.61 -13.68
C LYS A 29 11.61 -1.56 -15.08
N GLY A 30 10.83 -1.08 -16.04
CA GLY A 30 11.25 -0.85 -17.43
C GLY A 30 11.14 0.62 -17.83
N VAL A 31 11.85 1.02 -18.87
CA VAL A 31 11.66 2.34 -19.49
C VAL A 31 10.37 2.31 -20.31
N ARG A 32 9.58 3.38 -20.23
CA ARG A 32 8.37 3.52 -21.07
C ARG A 32 8.76 3.51 -22.54
N HIS A 33 8.02 2.75 -23.33
CA HIS A 33 8.26 2.60 -24.76
C HIS A 33 7.06 3.11 -25.57
N GLU A 34 7.30 3.70 -26.72
CA GLU A 34 6.25 4.23 -27.60
C GLU A 34 5.23 3.18 -28.07
N PHE A 35 5.65 1.91 -28.16
CA PHE A 35 4.76 0.79 -28.48
C PHE A 35 4.04 0.19 -27.27
N ASN A 36 4.22 0.74 -26.06
CA ASN A 36 3.53 0.23 -24.88
C ASN A 36 2.05 0.66 -24.90
N ILE A 37 1.15 -0.27 -25.19
CA ILE A 37 -0.30 -0.01 -25.26
C ILE A 37 -0.83 0.47 -23.91
N CYS A 38 -0.30 -0.04 -22.80
CA CYS A 38 -0.73 0.36 -21.46
C CYS A 38 -0.49 1.86 -21.19
N SER A 39 0.53 2.46 -21.79
CA SER A 39 0.76 3.91 -21.70
C SER A 39 -0.36 4.74 -22.33
N TYR A 40 -1.05 4.21 -23.35
CA TYR A 40 -2.19 4.89 -23.97
C TYR A 40 -3.46 4.82 -23.14
N VAL A 41 -3.62 3.77 -22.35
CA VAL A 41 -4.74 3.65 -21.42
C VAL A 41 -4.78 4.81 -20.42
N LEU A 42 -3.60 5.33 -20.05
CA LEU A 42 -3.48 6.47 -19.11
C LEU A 42 -4.02 7.79 -19.68
N LEU A 43 -4.26 7.88 -20.97
CA LEU A 43 -4.75 9.10 -21.64
C LEU A 43 -6.27 9.27 -21.55
N SER A 44 -6.98 8.27 -21.01
CA SER A 44 -8.44 8.27 -20.90
C SER A 44 -8.88 7.75 -19.54
N SER A 45 -10.01 8.24 -19.05
CA SER A 45 -10.69 7.66 -17.88
C SER A 45 -11.48 6.39 -18.22
N GLU A 46 -11.72 6.14 -19.51
CA GLU A 46 -12.43 4.96 -19.98
C GLU A 46 -11.48 3.82 -20.34
N PRO A 47 -11.93 2.57 -20.19
CA PRO A 47 -11.13 1.41 -20.60
C PRO A 47 -10.81 1.43 -22.08
N THR A 48 -9.63 0.97 -22.44
CA THR A 48 -9.22 0.71 -23.81
C THR A 48 -9.48 -0.77 -24.13
N LEU A 49 -10.47 -1.04 -24.95
CA LEU A 49 -10.87 -2.39 -25.34
C LEU A 49 -10.52 -2.62 -26.82
N ILE A 50 -9.61 -3.55 -27.08
CA ILE A 50 -9.19 -3.91 -28.42
C ILE A 50 -9.38 -5.42 -28.61
N PRO A 51 -10.52 -5.82 -29.15
CA PRO A 51 -10.83 -7.24 -29.35
C PRO A 51 -9.77 -7.98 -30.15
N ASP A 52 -9.19 -7.33 -31.18
CA ASP A 52 -8.18 -7.91 -32.04
C ASP A 52 -7.18 -6.84 -32.49
N LEU A 53 -5.98 -6.86 -31.91
CA LEU A 53 -4.89 -5.91 -32.20
C LEU A 53 -4.46 -5.96 -33.67
N SER A 54 -4.55 -7.11 -34.31
CA SER A 54 -4.16 -7.27 -35.73
C SER A 54 -5.10 -6.53 -36.69
N LYS A 55 -6.33 -6.24 -36.27
CA LYS A 55 -7.35 -5.51 -37.02
C LYS A 55 -7.47 -4.05 -36.60
N HIS A 56 -6.80 -3.64 -35.51
CA HIS A 56 -6.90 -2.30 -35.02
C HIS A 56 -6.02 -1.34 -35.84
N GLU A 57 -6.58 -0.23 -36.32
CA GLU A 57 -5.90 0.69 -37.23
C GLU A 57 -4.53 1.14 -36.74
N LYS A 58 -4.42 1.49 -35.47
CA LYS A 58 -3.19 1.97 -34.84
C LYS A 58 -2.22 0.86 -34.47
N TRP A 59 -2.73 -0.31 -34.05
CA TRP A 59 -1.89 -1.36 -33.44
C TRP A 59 -1.58 -2.54 -34.35
N LYS A 60 -2.17 -2.63 -35.53
CA LYS A 60 -1.95 -3.74 -36.50
C LYS A 60 -0.49 -3.93 -36.92
N SER A 61 0.33 -2.89 -36.80
CA SER A 61 1.78 -2.92 -37.07
C SER A 61 2.66 -3.05 -35.84
N HIS A 62 2.05 -3.33 -34.66
CA HIS A 62 2.82 -3.49 -33.44
C HIS A 62 3.85 -4.62 -33.55
N PRO A 63 5.14 -4.41 -33.18
CA PRO A 63 6.19 -5.43 -33.32
C PRO A 63 5.85 -6.75 -32.62
N GLY A 64 5.18 -6.72 -31.50
CA GLY A 64 4.75 -7.92 -30.76
C GLY A 64 3.74 -8.80 -31.50
N LEU A 65 3.10 -8.32 -32.59
CA LEU A 65 2.19 -9.12 -33.41
C LEU A 65 2.93 -9.99 -34.44
N GLN A 66 4.23 -9.79 -34.64
CA GLN A 66 5.03 -10.56 -35.58
C GLN A 66 5.54 -11.89 -35.00
N ASN A 67 5.42 -12.07 -33.70
CA ASN A 67 5.84 -13.27 -32.98
C ASN A 67 4.76 -14.37 -33.09
N GLU A 68 5.15 -15.63 -33.02
CA GLU A 68 4.23 -16.77 -32.97
C GLU A 68 3.37 -16.72 -31.71
N ASP A 69 3.95 -16.30 -30.58
CA ASP A 69 3.31 -16.15 -29.27
C ASP A 69 2.64 -14.77 -29.06
N ARG A 70 2.14 -14.18 -30.15
CA ARG A 70 1.52 -12.86 -30.13
C ARG A 70 0.24 -12.78 -29.30
N TRP A 71 0.05 -11.64 -28.66
CA TRP A 71 -1.20 -11.28 -28.01
C TRP A 71 -2.13 -10.60 -29.02
N LEU A 72 -3.33 -11.14 -29.23
CA LEU A 72 -4.35 -10.58 -30.11
C LEU A 72 -5.37 -9.74 -29.38
N GLY A 73 -5.92 -10.25 -28.28
CA GLY A 73 -6.90 -9.54 -27.49
C GLY A 73 -6.23 -8.67 -26.41
N TYR A 74 -6.69 -7.43 -26.27
CA TYR A 74 -6.25 -6.50 -25.24
C TYR A 74 -7.41 -5.78 -24.58
N ALA A 75 -7.37 -5.69 -23.27
CA ALA A 75 -8.26 -4.81 -22.50
C ALA A 75 -7.44 -4.14 -21.39
N GLY A 76 -7.36 -2.81 -21.41
CA GLY A 76 -6.66 -2.00 -20.43
C GLY A 76 -7.63 -1.11 -19.65
N PHE A 77 -7.51 -1.13 -18.34
CA PHE A 77 -8.34 -0.35 -17.42
C PHE A 77 -7.44 0.63 -16.67
N PRO A 78 -7.69 1.94 -16.74
CA PRO A 78 -6.89 2.91 -16.01
C PRO A 78 -7.19 2.81 -14.51
N VAL A 79 -6.14 2.89 -13.69
CA VAL A 79 -6.24 3.01 -12.24
C VAL A 79 -6.07 4.48 -11.89
N ILE A 80 -7.18 5.13 -11.53
CA ILE A 80 -7.27 6.58 -11.33
C ILE A 80 -7.52 6.86 -9.85
N ASN A 81 -6.69 7.71 -9.25
CA ASN A 81 -6.80 8.08 -7.84
C ASN A 81 -7.91 9.11 -7.57
N LYS A 82 -8.14 9.43 -6.30
CA LYS A 82 -9.14 10.43 -5.86
C LYS A 82 -8.92 11.84 -6.43
N ASP A 83 -7.69 12.18 -6.82
CA ASP A 83 -7.31 13.47 -7.38
C ASP A 83 -7.33 13.48 -8.92
N ASN A 84 -7.91 12.44 -9.53
CA ASN A 84 -8.00 12.20 -10.98
C ASN A 84 -6.66 12.02 -11.70
N TYR A 85 -5.63 11.55 -11.02
CA TYR A 85 -4.39 11.14 -11.66
C TYR A 85 -4.44 9.66 -12.04
N ALA A 86 -4.09 9.34 -13.28
CA ALA A 86 -3.91 7.96 -13.73
C ALA A 86 -2.58 7.43 -13.20
N LEU A 87 -2.65 6.57 -12.19
CA LEU A 87 -1.49 5.99 -11.51
C LEU A 87 -0.90 4.81 -12.27
N GLY A 88 -1.74 4.08 -12.99
CA GLY A 88 -1.35 2.85 -13.63
C GLY A 88 -2.45 2.23 -14.46
N THR A 89 -2.19 1.03 -14.95
CA THR A 89 -3.10 0.28 -15.82
C THR A 89 -3.21 -1.16 -15.35
N PHE A 90 -4.43 -1.63 -15.27
CA PHE A 90 -4.77 -3.03 -15.09
C PHE A 90 -5.09 -3.61 -16.47
N CYS A 91 -4.25 -4.53 -16.97
CA CYS A 91 -4.31 -5.04 -18.34
C CYS A 91 -4.66 -6.53 -18.38
N LEU A 92 -5.47 -6.89 -19.37
CA LEU A 92 -5.78 -8.25 -19.75
C LEU A 92 -5.31 -8.48 -21.16
N LEU A 93 -4.63 -9.60 -21.38
CA LEU A 93 -4.11 -10.01 -22.68
C LEU A 93 -4.57 -11.44 -22.98
N ASN A 94 -4.84 -11.69 -24.24
CA ASN A 94 -5.25 -13.01 -24.72
C ASN A 94 -4.65 -13.30 -26.09
N ARG A 95 -4.27 -14.55 -26.34
CA ARG A 95 -3.75 -14.96 -27.66
C ARG A 95 -4.82 -15.03 -28.73
N GLU A 96 -6.05 -15.26 -28.30
CA GLU A 96 -7.24 -15.17 -29.14
C GLU A 96 -7.93 -13.80 -28.98
N PRO A 97 -8.80 -13.40 -29.91
CA PRO A 97 -9.58 -12.20 -29.76
C PRO A 97 -10.34 -12.15 -28.44
N LEU A 98 -10.31 -11.01 -27.76
CA LEU A 98 -10.88 -10.82 -26.43
C LEU A 98 -12.15 -9.95 -26.52
N ALA A 99 -13.28 -10.51 -26.13
CA ALA A 99 -14.53 -9.77 -25.97
C ALA A 99 -14.99 -9.84 -24.51
N LEU A 100 -15.16 -8.69 -23.87
CA LEU A 100 -15.64 -8.58 -22.51
C LEU A 100 -17.12 -8.17 -22.50
N SER A 101 -17.93 -8.82 -21.67
CA SER A 101 -19.29 -8.40 -21.42
C SER A 101 -19.34 -7.15 -20.55
N GLU A 102 -20.43 -6.40 -20.60
CA GLU A 102 -20.65 -5.21 -19.77
C GLU A 102 -20.51 -5.50 -18.27
N LYS A 103 -20.93 -6.68 -17.82
CA LYS A 103 -20.77 -7.10 -16.43
C LYS A 103 -19.28 -7.29 -16.06
N GLN A 104 -18.49 -7.83 -16.96
CA GLN A 104 -17.05 -8.00 -16.75
C GLN A 104 -16.33 -6.65 -16.75
N ILE A 105 -16.70 -5.75 -17.65
CA ILE A 105 -16.16 -4.39 -17.72
C ILE A 105 -16.45 -3.64 -16.41
N THR A 106 -17.71 -3.68 -15.94
CA THR A 106 -18.11 -3.05 -14.68
C THR A 106 -17.33 -3.62 -13.49
N LEU A 107 -17.17 -4.95 -13.43
CA LEU A 107 -16.39 -5.59 -12.37
C LEU A 107 -14.93 -5.13 -12.38
N LEU A 108 -14.31 -5.08 -13.55
CA LEU A 108 -12.90 -4.69 -13.71
C LEU A 108 -12.68 -3.21 -13.38
N LYS A 109 -13.61 -2.33 -13.76
CA LYS A 109 -13.61 -0.92 -13.30
C LYS A 109 -13.62 -0.84 -11.76
N GLY A 110 -14.51 -1.58 -11.10
CA GLY A 110 -14.58 -1.62 -9.64
C GLY A 110 -13.31 -2.19 -8.96
N ILE A 111 -12.60 -3.10 -9.62
CA ILE A 111 -11.29 -3.58 -9.14
C ILE A 111 -10.26 -2.45 -9.23
N CYS A 112 -10.22 -1.70 -10.34
CA CYS A 112 -9.30 -0.57 -10.53
C CYS A 112 -9.54 0.54 -9.50
N GLU A 113 -10.79 0.85 -9.20
CA GLU A 113 -11.17 1.81 -8.15
C GLU A 113 -10.66 1.37 -6.77
N ARG A 114 -10.78 0.08 -6.44
CA ARG A 114 -10.25 -0.46 -5.18
C ARG A 114 -8.74 -0.41 -5.10
N ILE A 115 -8.05 -0.72 -6.19
CA ILE A 115 -6.58 -0.60 -6.28
C ILE A 115 -6.17 0.84 -6.04
N ALA A 116 -6.80 1.80 -6.71
CA ALA A 116 -6.52 3.23 -6.54
C ALA A 116 -6.73 3.67 -5.09
N HIS A 117 -7.88 3.33 -4.51
CA HIS A 117 -8.18 3.64 -3.10
C HIS A 117 -7.16 3.04 -2.13
N GLN A 118 -6.70 1.81 -2.37
CA GLN A 118 -5.67 1.18 -1.55
C GLN A 118 -4.34 1.92 -1.62
N ILE A 119 -3.95 2.38 -2.81
CA ILE A 119 -2.71 3.16 -3.01
C ILE A 119 -2.82 4.50 -2.29
N ASP A 120 -3.93 5.24 -2.46
CA ASP A 120 -4.19 6.50 -1.79
C ASP A 120 -4.12 6.35 -0.27
N THR A 121 -4.81 5.35 0.28
CA THR A 121 -4.81 5.07 1.72
C THR A 121 -3.41 4.78 2.26
N GLN A 122 -2.61 4.00 1.54
CA GLN A 122 -1.22 3.70 1.96
C GLN A 122 -0.33 4.95 1.90
N THR A 123 -0.52 5.80 0.91
CA THR A 123 0.23 7.05 0.76
C THR A 123 -0.10 8.00 1.90
N GLU A 124 -1.39 8.22 2.18
CA GLU A 124 -1.85 9.04 3.30
C GLU A 124 -1.32 8.54 4.65
N GLN A 125 -1.35 7.23 4.88
CA GLN A 125 -0.80 6.65 6.11
C GLN A 125 0.70 6.92 6.26
N ARG A 126 1.47 6.85 5.17
CA ARG A 126 2.90 7.16 5.18
C ARG A 126 3.17 8.63 5.46
N GLU A 127 2.41 9.53 4.88
CA GLU A 127 2.52 10.98 5.12
C GLU A 127 2.20 11.32 6.57
N ILE A 128 1.08 10.83 7.12
CA ILE A 128 0.72 11.02 8.53
C ILE A 128 1.80 10.48 9.46
N THR A 129 2.40 9.33 9.12
CA THR A 129 3.48 8.74 9.92
C THR A 129 4.71 9.63 9.90
N ALA A 130 5.12 10.13 8.74
CA ALA A 130 6.28 11.02 8.62
C ALA A 130 6.08 12.33 9.39
N GLU A 131 4.93 12.97 9.28
CA GLU A 131 4.59 14.17 10.05
C GLU A 131 4.58 13.90 11.56
N THR A 132 4.05 12.75 11.97
CA THR A 132 4.03 12.34 13.39
C THR A 132 5.45 12.16 13.93
N VAL A 133 6.32 11.48 13.19
CA VAL A 133 7.74 11.31 13.55
C VAL A 133 8.45 12.66 13.65
N GLN A 134 8.26 13.54 12.66
CA GLN A 134 8.87 14.87 12.67
C GLN A 134 8.37 15.72 13.86
N THR A 135 7.08 15.69 14.14
CA THR A 135 6.47 16.40 15.27
C THR A 135 6.98 15.85 16.61
N ALA A 136 7.11 14.54 16.73
CA ALA A 136 7.65 13.88 17.90
C ALA A 136 9.11 14.30 18.15
N LEU A 137 9.94 14.25 17.12
CA LEU A 137 11.34 14.65 17.17
C LEU A 137 11.49 16.12 17.62
N LYS A 138 10.81 17.05 16.96
CA LYS A 138 10.84 18.48 17.31
C LYS A 138 10.35 18.73 18.75
N SER A 139 9.30 18.03 19.19
CA SER A 139 8.77 18.17 20.53
C SER A 139 9.72 17.65 21.60
N PHE A 140 10.43 16.56 21.32
CA PHE A 140 11.44 15.98 22.19
C PHE A 140 12.66 16.90 22.31
N GLN A 141 13.19 17.35 21.17
CA GLN A 141 14.32 18.28 21.11
C GLN A 141 14.05 19.58 21.87
N ALA A 142 12.83 20.13 21.76
CA ALA A 142 12.45 21.36 22.47
C ALA A 142 12.43 21.23 23.99
N VAL A 143 12.27 20.02 24.53
CA VAL A 143 12.24 19.77 25.98
C VAL A 143 13.61 19.34 26.49
N THR A 144 14.30 18.48 25.77
CA THR A 144 15.57 17.87 26.22
C THR A 144 16.80 18.62 25.74
N ASN A 145 16.66 19.47 24.73
CA ASN A 145 17.78 20.09 23.98
C ASN A 145 18.76 19.04 23.43
N SER A 146 18.30 17.79 23.25
CA SER A 146 19.09 16.69 22.73
C SER A 146 18.73 16.38 21.28
N GLU A 147 19.74 16.13 20.47
CA GLU A 147 19.61 15.69 19.07
C GLU A 147 19.82 14.17 18.94
N GLU A 148 20.08 13.46 20.05
CA GLU A 148 20.35 12.03 20.01
C GLU A 148 19.07 11.22 19.78
N PHE A 149 19.02 10.55 18.66
CA PHE A 149 17.90 9.67 18.29
C PHE A 149 17.72 8.51 19.30
N ALA A 150 18.82 8.05 19.91
CA ALA A 150 18.79 6.99 20.93
C ALA A 150 17.94 7.39 22.15
N GLU A 151 18.03 8.64 22.60
CA GLU A 151 17.28 9.15 23.74
C GLU A 151 15.78 9.27 23.43
N LEU A 152 15.42 9.75 22.24
CA LEU A 152 14.04 9.72 21.76
C LEU A 152 13.50 8.30 21.71
N ASN A 153 14.27 7.35 21.18
CA ASN A 153 13.84 5.95 21.10
C ASN A 153 13.63 5.32 22.48
N ASN A 154 14.47 5.66 23.47
CA ASN A 154 14.30 5.23 24.85
C ASN A 154 13.03 5.82 25.49
N PHE A 155 12.75 7.10 25.24
CA PHE A 155 11.51 7.75 25.68
C PHE A 155 10.27 7.09 25.04
N LEU A 156 10.31 6.82 23.73
CA LEU A 156 9.21 6.12 23.02
C LEU A 156 9.01 4.69 23.56
N SER A 157 10.09 4.01 23.89
CA SER A 157 10.06 2.67 24.50
C SER A 157 9.37 2.71 25.87
N LEU A 158 9.72 3.68 26.70
CA LEU A 158 9.08 3.86 28.02
C LEU A 158 7.60 4.26 27.87
N CYS A 159 7.26 5.13 26.90
CA CYS A 159 5.87 5.47 26.57
C CYS A 159 5.04 4.24 26.18
N SER A 160 5.64 3.24 25.56
CA SER A 160 4.97 1.99 25.15
C SER A 160 4.99 0.90 26.24
N GLY A 161 5.45 1.22 27.45
CA GLY A 161 5.53 0.29 28.57
C GLY A 161 6.65 -0.75 28.44
N LYS A 162 7.63 -0.53 27.55
CA LYS A 162 8.81 -1.40 27.44
C LYS A 162 9.85 -1.02 28.50
N ARG A 163 10.53 -2.01 29.06
CA ARG A 163 11.70 -1.79 29.92
C ARG A 163 12.86 -1.26 29.08
N ILE A 164 13.57 -0.29 29.63
CA ILE A 164 14.81 0.28 29.09
C ILE A 164 15.96 0.02 30.05
N SER A 165 17.20 0.19 29.58
CA SER A 165 18.37 0.02 30.44
C SER A 165 18.42 1.10 31.54
N GLU A 166 19.08 0.81 32.66
CA GLU A 166 19.24 1.76 33.76
C GLU A 166 19.95 3.05 33.32
N THR A 167 20.96 2.92 32.46
CA THR A 167 21.68 4.07 31.91
C THR A 167 20.80 4.96 31.03
N SER A 168 19.95 4.35 30.19
CA SER A 168 18.97 5.08 29.38
C SER A 168 17.89 5.73 30.24
N PHE A 169 17.47 5.06 31.32
CA PHE A 169 16.50 5.59 32.24
C PHE A 169 17.04 6.80 33.01
N SER A 170 18.27 6.73 33.50
CA SER A 170 18.94 7.85 34.20
C SER A 170 18.97 9.12 33.34
N LYS A 171 19.26 9.00 32.06
CA LYS A 171 19.18 10.14 31.12
C LYS A 171 17.78 10.74 31.02
N LEU A 172 16.74 9.91 30.96
CA LEU A 172 15.37 10.41 30.93
C LEU A 172 14.95 11.06 32.26
N VAL A 173 15.50 10.61 33.38
CA VAL A 173 15.32 11.26 34.68
C VAL A 173 15.98 12.63 34.74
N GLU A 174 17.21 12.76 34.16
CA GLU A 174 17.91 14.06 34.04
C GLU A 174 17.09 15.08 33.22
N PHE A 175 16.33 14.62 32.23
CA PHE A 175 15.40 15.45 31.46
C PHE A 175 14.04 15.67 32.13
N ASP A 176 13.85 15.19 33.35
CA ASP A 176 12.56 15.19 34.06
C ASP A 176 11.42 14.47 33.30
N LEU A 177 11.76 13.53 32.44
CA LEU A 177 10.78 12.79 31.63
C LEU A 177 10.39 11.43 32.23
N ALA A 178 11.16 10.93 33.19
CA ALA A 178 10.94 9.65 33.85
C ALA A 178 11.17 9.75 35.35
N LYS A 179 10.56 8.83 36.12
CA LYS A 179 10.76 8.68 37.56
C LYS A 179 10.61 7.22 37.97
N LEU A 180 11.22 6.85 39.13
CA LEU A 180 10.95 5.59 39.79
C LEU A 180 9.71 5.74 40.67
N ASP A 181 8.78 4.79 40.58
CA ASP A 181 7.59 4.70 41.40
C ASP A 181 7.42 3.24 41.84
N GLU A 182 7.47 2.99 43.13
CA GLU A 182 7.43 1.63 43.71
C GLU A 182 8.42 0.63 43.10
N GLY A 183 9.56 1.11 42.60
CA GLY A 183 10.59 0.30 41.92
C GLY A 183 10.34 0.08 40.43
N GLU A 184 9.29 0.65 39.87
CA GLU A 184 9.01 0.62 38.43
C GLU A 184 9.47 1.91 37.74
N MET A 185 10.01 1.75 36.52
CA MET A 185 10.39 2.86 35.65
C MET A 185 9.15 3.40 34.94
N ILE A 186 8.70 4.59 35.32
CA ILE A 186 7.51 5.22 34.75
C ILE A 186 7.79 6.63 34.22
N LEU A 187 6.89 7.14 33.39
CA LEU A 187 6.95 8.54 32.96
C LEU A 187 6.63 9.49 34.15
N SER A 188 7.38 10.57 34.23
CA SER A 188 7.06 11.71 35.11
C SER A 188 5.82 12.46 34.63
N ASP A 189 5.36 13.49 35.33
CA ASP A 189 4.26 14.33 34.86
C ASP A 189 4.66 15.15 33.61
N ALA A 190 5.93 15.61 33.54
CA ALA A 190 6.48 16.25 32.36
C ALA A 190 6.58 15.26 31.19
N GLY A 191 7.04 14.03 31.44
CA GLY A 191 7.06 12.96 30.44
C GLY A 191 5.68 12.63 29.89
N ARG A 192 4.65 12.53 30.74
CA ARG A 192 3.26 12.32 30.31
C ARG A 192 2.71 13.51 29.51
N SER A 193 3.10 14.73 29.87
CA SER A 193 2.73 15.95 29.14
C SER A 193 3.35 15.95 27.73
N LEU A 194 4.65 15.61 27.63
CA LEU A 194 5.35 15.48 26.37
C LEU A 194 4.73 14.36 25.49
N GLN A 195 4.45 13.19 26.08
CA GLN A 195 3.76 12.08 25.38
C GLN A 195 2.45 12.53 24.75
N ARG A 196 1.63 13.30 25.48
CA ARG A 196 0.37 13.86 24.96
C ARG A 196 0.60 14.88 23.85
N LYS A 197 1.60 15.76 24.00
CA LYS A 197 1.99 16.76 22.99
C LYS A 197 2.45 16.12 21.69
N MET A 198 3.15 14.99 21.81
CA MET A 198 3.60 14.18 20.67
C MET A 198 2.46 13.35 20.07
N LYS A 199 1.25 13.42 20.59
CA LYS A 199 0.09 12.60 20.17
C LYS A 199 0.34 11.08 20.25
N LEU A 200 1.29 10.67 21.08
CA LEU A 200 1.60 9.26 21.34
C LEU A 200 0.55 8.70 22.33
N GLN A 201 -0.65 8.49 21.85
CA GLN A 201 -1.65 7.80 22.65
C GLN A 201 -1.29 6.31 22.68
N THR A 202 -0.98 5.80 23.85
CA THR A 202 -0.99 4.37 24.10
C THR A 202 -2.43 3.86 23.99
N LYS A 203 -2.89 3.59 22.79
CA LYS A 203 -3.93 2.60 22.60
C LYS A 203 -3.30 1.26 22.96
N VAL A 204 -3.29 0.93 24.24
CA VAL A 204 -3.16 -0.46 24.64
C VAL A 204 -4.39 -1.15 24.08
N MET A 205 -4.27 -1.66 22.88
CA MET A 205 -5.19 -2.70 22.42
C MET A 205 -4.95 -3.87 23.35
N LYS A 206 -5.74 -3.96 24.42
CA LYS A 206 -5.93 -5.25 25.08
C LYS A 206 -6.45 -6.15 23.98
N LYS A 207 -5.60 -7.01 23.43
CA LYS A 207 -6.04 -8.15 22.64
C LYS A 207 -6.96 -8.93 23.56
N SER A 208 -8.27 -8.68 23.47
CA SER A 208 -9.22 -9.64 23.97
C SER A 208 -9.00 -10.85 23.08
N ILE A 209 -8.41 -11.90 23.65
CA ILE A 209 -8.40 -13.22 23.03
C ILE A 209 -9.89 -13.59 22.99
N ILE A 210 -10.49 -13.39 21.82
CA ILE A 210 -11.79 -13.99 21.54
C ILE A 210 -11.49 -15.50 21.58
N LYS A 211 -11.80 -16.13 22.72
CA LYS A 211 -11.87 -17.58 22.76
C LYS A 211 -12.89 -17.95 21.69
N ALA A 212 -12.41 -18.57 20.62
CA ALA A 212 -13.29 -19.16 19.64
C ALA A 212 -14.25 -20.07 20.42
N GLN A 213 -15.49 -19.66 20.56
CA GLN A 213 -16.53 -20.59 20.93
C GLN A 213 -16.57 -21.56 19.76
N ASN A 214 -16.41 -22.87 20.06
CA ASN A 214 -16.56 -23.96 19.09
C ASN A 214 -18.03 -24.02 18.62
N LYS A 215 -18.45 -23.01 17.88
CA LYS A 215 -19.62 -23.09 17.01
C LYS A 215 -19.07 -23.29 15.61
N PRO A 216 -19.53 -24.32 14.87
CA PRO A 216 -19.16 -24.46 13.48
C PRO A 216 -19.42 -23.13 12.77
N THR A 217 -18.44 -22.65 12.05
CA THR A 217 -18.62 -21.46 11.20
C THR A 217 -19.48 -21.85 10.01
N PHE A 218 -20.19 -20.88 9.43
CA PHE A 218 -20.96 -21.06 8.20
C PHE A 218 -20.15 -21.79 7.09
N LEU A 219 -18.82 -21.63 7.09
CA LEU A 219 -17.90 -22.35 6.21
C LEU A 219 -17.77 -23.85 6.56
N ASP A 220 -17.80 -24.19 7.84
CA ASP A 220 -17.72 -25.61 8.27
C ASP A 220 -19.03 -26.37 7.95
N GLU A 221 -20.18 -25.66 8.00
CA GLU A 221 -21.49 -26.20 7.57
C GLU A 221 -21.52 -26.42 6.05
N LEU A 222 -20.97 -25.48 5.26
CA LEU A 222 -20.95 -25.55 3.79
C LEU A 222 -19.98 -26.62 3.26
N LEU A 223 -18.89 -26.92 3.98
CA LEU A 223 -17.91 -27.94 3.61
C LEU A 223 -18.29 -29.33 4.11
N GLY A 224 -19.23 -29.45 5.06
CA GLY A 224 -19.77 -30.71 5.55
C GLY A 224 -20.88 -31.31 4.67
N GLU A 225 -21.39 -30.55 3.70
CA GLU A 225 -22.42 -30.99 2.73
C GLU A 225 -21.85 -31.40 1.36
N LEU A 226 -20.51 -31.40 1.18
CA LEU A 226 -19.79 -31.86 -0.02
C LEU A 226 -19.14 -33.24 0.24
#